data_e99240f80d8e011f6abd371ac0832571
#
_entry.id   e99240f80d8e011f6abd371ac0832571
#
_cell.length_a   1.000
_cell.length_b   1.000
_cell.length_c   1.000
_cell.angle_alpha   90.00
_cell.angle_beta   90.00
_cell.angle_gamma   90.00
#
_symmetry.space_group_name_H-M   'P 1'
#
loop_
_entity.id
_entity.type
_entity.pdbx_description
1 polymer ?
#
loop_
_entity_poly.entity_id
_entity_poly.type
_entity_poly.pdbx_seq_one_letter_code
_entity_poly.pdbx_strand_id
1 'polypeptide(L)'
;MAKKLIAAALAVSSVFALSGCAANDPLAQQYKAGDNKNYIAGDGTVREFAEENRGAPIEWFGTTESGGVLKSSQLTGVVVVMNFWYAGCAPCRAEAPELVALNKEFTGQKVQFIGVNVRDSAATAAAFERKFNIVWPSIMDASSGSVLLAFTGVVTPQAVPTTL
;
A
#
# COMPACT_ATOMS: atom_id res chain seq x y z
N MET A 1 28.95 32.01 -40.44
CA MET A 1 28.22 30.70 -40.52
C MET A 1 28.23 29.93 -39.18
N ALA A 2 29.34 29.84 -38.47
CA ALA A 2 29.44 29.11 -37.17
C ALA A 2 28.41 29.53 -36.10
N LYS A 3 28.16 30.82 -35.90
CA LYS A 3 27.20 31.32 -34.87
C LYS A 3 25.75 30.88 -35.12
N LYS A 4 25.36 30.70 -36.39
CA LYS A 4 24.00 30.22 -36.74
C LYS A 4 23.85 28.71 -36.50
N LEU A 5 24.92 27.92 -36.65
CA LEU A 5 24.93 26.49 -36.37
C LEU A 5 24.89 26.20 -34.88
N ILE A 6 25.57 27.00 -34.06
CA ILE A 6 25.55 26.85 -32.57
C ILE A 6 24.15 27.19 -32.03
N ALA A 7 23.48 28.22 -32.54
CA ALA A 7 22.12 28.56 -32.12
C ALA A 7 21.10 27.48 -32.49
N ALA A 8 21.25 26.84 -33.67
CA ALA A 8 20.40 25.73 -34.08
C ALA A 8 20.60 24.46 -33.20
N ALA A 9 21.87 24.16 -32.83
CA ALA A 9 22.17 23.03 -31.98
C ALA A 9 21.61 23.19 -30.54
N LEU A 10 21.67 24.41 -29.97
CA LEU A 10 21.08 24.72 -28.66
C LEU A 10 19.55 24.64 -28.68
N ALA A 11 18.89 25.04 -29.75
CA ALA A 11 17.42 24.94 -29.87
C ALA A 11 16.94 23.48 -29.96
N VAL A 12 17.67 22.60 -30.64
CA VAL A 12 17.35 21.17 -30.76
C VAL A 12 17.56 20.46 -29.41
N SER A 13 18.60 20.80 -28.66
CA SER A 13 18.84 20.22 -27.31
C SER A 13 17.75 20.56 -26.31
N SER A 14 17.13 21.75 -26.41
CA SER A 14 16.06 22.17 -25.47
C SER A 14 14.74 21.44 -25.71
N VAL A 15 14.47 20.95 -26.92
CA VAL A 15 13.23 20.21 -27.22
C VAL A 15 13.27 18.80 -26.67
N PHE A 16 14.44 18.17 -26.56
CA PHE A 16 14.57 16.83 -25.99
C PHE A 16 14.50 16.80 -24.45
N ALA A 17 14.71 17.93 -23.77
CA ALA A 17 14.64 18.00 -22.32
C ALA A 17 13.22 18.08 -21.75
N LEU A 18 12.18 18.32 -22.56
CA LEU A 18 10.79 18.44 -22.12
C LEU A 18 9.95 17.17 -22.28
N SER A 19 10.50 16.10 -22.85
CA SER A 19 9.76 14.84 -23.06
C SER A 19 9.79 13.88 -21.86
N GLY A 20 10.25 14.32 -20.70
CA GLY A 20 10.51 13.49 -19.52
C GLY A 20 9.33 13.24 -18.58
N CYS A 21 8.11 13.67 -18.86
CA CYS A 21 6.94 13.30 -18.07
C CYS A 21 6.17 12.21 -18.78
N ALA A 22 6.37 10.96 -18.40
CA ALA A 22 5.59 9.83 -18.87
C ALA A 22 4.10 10.09 -18.60
N ALA A 23 3.35 10.37 -19.65
CA ALA A 23 1.92 10.74 -19.61
C ALA A 23 1.00 9.58 -19.17
N ASN A 24 1.52 8.42 -18.77
CA ASN A 24 0.77 7.18 -18.56
C ASN A 24 0.96 6.58 -17.16
N ASP A 25 1.25 7.39 -16.16
CA ASP A 25 1.21 6.91 -14.77
C ASP A 25 -0.27 6.76 -14.32
N PRO A 26 -0.77 5.53 -14.04
CA PRO A 26 -2.15 5.30 -13.62
C PRO A 26 -2.52 6.04 -12.33
N LEU A 27 -1.58 6.21 -11.42
CA LEU A 27 -1.77 6.99 -10.19
C LEU A 27 -1.96 8.48 -10.49
N ALA A 28 -1.12 9.04 -11.38
CA ALA A 28 -1.24 10.43 -11.80
C ALA A 28 -2.55 10.69 -12.54
N GLN A 29 -3.03 9.71 -13.31
CA GLN A 29 -4.33 9.80 -13.99
C GLN A 29 -5.49 9.77 -12.99
N GLN A 30 -5.46 8.92 -11.98
CA GLN A 30 -6.47 8.89 -10.92
C GLN A 30 -6.50 10.21 -10.13
N TYR A 31 -5.34 10.81 -9.86
CA TYR A 31 -5.26 12.15 -9.24
C TYR A 31 -5.87 13.24 -10.13
N LYS A 32 -5.55 13.22 -11.42
CA LYS A 32 -6.06 14.20 -12.40
C LYS A 32 -7.57 14.05 -12.65
N ALA A 33 -8.11 12.84 -12.53
CA ALA A 33 -9.54 12.59 -12.75
C ALA A 33 -10.43 13.33 -11.75
N GLY A 34 -9.91 13.68 -10.56
CA GLY A 34 -10.60 14.54 -9.59
C GLY A 34 -11.98 14.03 -9.15
N ASP A 35 -12.20 12.71 -9.23
CA ASP A 35 -13.51 12.09 -9.11
C ASP A 35 -14.00 11.90 -7.67
N ASN A 36 -13.37 12.58 -6.70
CA ASN A 36 -13.75 12.58 -5.27
C ASN A 36 -13.97 11.21 -4.62
N LYS A 37 -13.39 10.13 -5.17
CA LYS A 37 -13.55 8.76 -4.60
C LYS A 37 -12.94 8.62 -3.22
N ASN A 38 -12.15 9.59 -2.73
CA ASN A 38 -11.40 9.52 -1.46
C ASN A 38 -10.41 8.35 -1.34
N TYR A 39 -10.04 7.71 -2.43
CA TYR A 39 -9.02 6.66 -2.46
C TYR A 39 -8.22 6.71 -3.77
N ILE A 40 -7.00 6.22 -3.73
CA ILE A 40 -6.20 5.92 -4.90
C ILE A 40 -6.12 4.40 -4.97
N ALA A 41 -6.73 3.81 -6.00
CA ALA A 41 -6.64 2.38 -6.22
C ALA A 41 -5.23 2.03 -6.71
N GLY A 42 -4.69 0.90 -6.27
CA GLY A 42 -3.52 0.28 -6.89
C GLY A 42 -3.81 -0.10 -8.34
N ASP A 43 -2.78 -0.32 -9.12
CA ASP A 43 -2.86 -0.72 -10.53
C ASP A 43 -3.04 -2.25 -10.71
N GLY A 44 -3.14 -3.00 -9.61
CA GLY A 44 -3.21 -4.46 -9.61
C GLY A 44 -1.86 -5.14 -9.87
N THR A 45 -0.75 -4.41 -9.85
CA THR A 45 0.58 -4.98 -10.06
C THR A 45 0.96 -5.91 -8.92
N VAL A 46 1.39 -7.13 -9.26
CA VAL A 46 2.01 -8.08 -8.35
C VAL A 46 3.52 -7.99 -8.50
N ARG A 47 4.24 -7.86 -7.38
CA ARG A 47 5.70 -7.85 -7.34
C ARG A 47 6.19 -8.98 -6.43
N GLU A 48 7.01 -9.85 -6.99
CA GLU A 48 7.76 -10.87 -6.25
C GLU A 48 9.20 -10.41 -6.03
N PHE A 49 9.70 -10.64 -4.83
CA PHE A 49 11.12 -10.46 -4.50
C PHE A 49 11.73 -11.83 -4.21
N ALA A 50 12.61 -12.28 -5.08
CA ALA A 50 13.40 -13.48 -4.85
C ALA A 50 14.18 -13.35 -3.54
N GLU A 51 14.43 -14.46 -2.85
CA GLU A 51 15.01 -14.48 -1.50
C GLU A 51 16.33 -13.73 -1.41
N GLU A 52 17.18 -13.88 -2.42
CA GLU A 52 18.47 -13.20 -2.53
C GLU A 52 18.38 -11.67 -2.71
N ASN A 53 17.21 -11.18 -3.10
CA ASN A 53 16.93 -9.75 -3.32
C ASN A 53 16.16 -9.11 -2.16
N ARG A 54 15.87 -9.88 -1.11
CA ARG A 54 15.17 -9.36 0.07
C ARG A 54 16.15 -8.62 0.98
N GLY A 55 15.72 -7.46 1.48
CA GLY A 55 16.47 -6.68 2.45
C GLY A 55 16.41 -7.26 3.86
N ALA A 56 16.88 -6.50 4.83
CA ALA A 56 16.70 -6.81 6.25
C ALA A 56 15.21 -6.88 6.62
N PRO A 57 14.83 -7.63 7.65
CA PRO A 57 13.45 -7.64 8.15
C PRO A 57 12.96 -6.23 8.48
N ILE A 58 11.74 -5.92 8.06
CA ILE A 58 11.12 -4.63 8.36
C ILE A 58 10.57 -4.68 9.78
N GLU A 59 11.08 -3.81 10.63
CA GLU A 59 10.60 -3.71 12.01
C GLU A 59 9.46 -2.71 12.11
N TRP A 60 8.38 -3.14 12.74
CA TRP A 60 7.21 -2.32 13.02
C TRP A 60 6.51 -2.77 14.31
N PHE A 61 5.75 -1.87 14.88
CA PHE A 61 4.80 -2.15 15.95
C PHE A 61 3.62 -1.19 15.88
N GLY A 62 2.50 -1.59 16.44
CA GLY A 62 1.32 -0.71 16.49
C GLY A 62 0.26 -1.24 17.43
N THR A 63 -0.67 -0.36 17.79
CA THR A 63 -1.83 -0.70 18.63
C THR A 63 -2.96 -1.17 17.74
N THR A 64 -3.62 -2.26 18.12
CA THR A 64 -4.76 -2.82 17.40
C THR A 64 -6.06 -2.08 17.71
N GLU A 65 -7.10 -2.32 16.91
CA GLU A 65 -8.46 -1.82 17.13
C GLU A 65 -9.04 -2.21 18.51
N SER A 66 -8.58 -3.34 19.05
CA SER A 66 -8.97 -3.84 20.38
C SER A 66 -8.08 -3.34 21.53
N GLY A 67 -7.06 -2.52 21.22
CA GLY A 67 -6.12 -1.95 22.19
C GLY A 67 -4.91 -2.83 22.51
N GLY A 68 -4.78 -4.00 21.89
CA GLY A 68 -3.57 -4.84 21.98
C GLY A 68 -2.39 -4.21 21.23
N VAL A 69 -1.19 -4.71 21.45
CA VAL A 69 0.02 -4.29 20.74
C VAL A 69 0.57 -5.46 19.92
N LEU A 70 0.77 -5.23 18.64
CA LEU A 70 1.46 -6.16 17.73
C LEU A 70 2.84 -5.61 17.36
N LYS A 71 3.80 -6.54 17.23
CA LYS A 71 5.18 -6.24 16.81
C LYS A 71 5.65 -7.26 15.79
N SER A 72 6.41 -6.81 14.80
CA SER A 72 7.01 -7.69 13.77
C SER A 72 7.84 -8.82 14.37
N SER A 73 8.57 -8.56 15.47
CA SER A 73 9.39 -9.54 16.17
C SER A 73 8.63 -10.75 16.72
N GLN A 74 7.31 -10.64 16.93
CA GLN A 74 6.44 -11.75 17.39
C GLN A 74 6.09 -12.73 16.25
N LEU A 75 6.37 -12.37 15.01
CA LEU A 75 5.95 -13.10 13.81
C LEU A 75 7.12 -13.75 13.07
N THR A 76 8.27 -13.87 13.72
CA THR A 76 9.44 -14.54 13.12
C THR A 76 9.12 -15.99 12.77
N GLY A 77 9.38 -16.38 11.52
CA GLY A 77 9.10 -17.73 11.02
C GLY A 77 7.63 -17.98 10.65
N VAL A 78 6.84 -16.92 10.57
CA VAL A 78 5.45 -16.93 10.09
C VAL A 78 5.37 -16.15 8.78
N VAL A 79 4.60 -16.61 7.81
CA VAL A 79 4.24 -15.81 6.64
C VAL A 79 3.20 -14.79 7.07
N VAL A 80 3.48 -13.52 6.84
CA VAL A 80 2.57 -12.43 7.20
C VAL A 80 1.90 -11.91 5.93
N VAL A 81 0.55 -11.91 5.93
CA VAL A 81 -0.26 -11.23 4.91
C VAL A 81 -0.72 -9.91 5.52
N MET A 82 -0.13 -8.82 5.07
CA MET A 82 -0.41 -7.49 5.62
C MET A 82 -1.21 -6.65 4.62
N ASN A 83 -2.44 -6.30 4.99
CA ASN A 83 -3.35 -5.53 4.15
C ASN A 83 -3.53 -4.10 4.68
N PHE A 84 -3.19 -3.11 3.87
CA PHE A 84 -3.39 -1.68 4.16
C PHE A 84 -4.76 -1.25 3.63
N TRP A 85 -5.60 -0.69 4.50
CA TRP A 85 -7.01 -0.44 4.20
C TRP A 85 -7.64 0.70 5.02
N TYR A 86 -8.86 1.10 4.64
CA TYR A 86 -9.78 1.87 5.48
C TYR A 86 -11.24 1.63 5.07
N ALA A 87 -12.19 1.90 5.96
CA ALA A 87 -13.60 1.49 5.81
C ALA A 87 -14.35 2.16 4.64
N GLY A 88 -13.99 3.40 4.31
CA GLY A 88 -14.59 4.16 3.20
C GLY A 88 -14.02 3.83 1.82
N CYS A 89 -12.97 3.00 1.75
CA CYS A 89 -12.31 2.61 0.50
C CYS A 89 -13.15 1.57 -0.25
N ALA A 90 -13.69 1.92 -1.40
CA ALA A 90 -14.54 1.02 -2.16
C ALA A 90 -13.83 -0.27 -2.63
N PRO A 91 -12.60 -0.23 -3.20
CA PRO A 91 -11.89 -1.46 -3.54
C PRO A 91 -11.50 -2.30 -2.31
N CYS A 92 -11.17 -1.68 -1.15
CA CYS A 92 -10.92 -2.44 0.09
C CYS A 92 -12.17 -3.23 0.52
N ARG A 93 -13.35 -2.68 0.31
CA ARG A 93 -14.64 -3.35 0.57
C ARG A 93 -14.89 -4.50 -0.41
N ALA A 94 -14.44 -4.35 -1.64
CA ALA A 94 -14.59 -5.37 -2.67
C ALA A 94 -13.66 -6.57 -2.41
N GLU A 95 -12.42 -6.35 -1.96
CA GLU A 95 -11.46 -7.43 -1.70
C GLU A 95 -11.65 -8.12 -0.34
N ALA A 96 -12.31 -7.48 0.64
CA ALA A 96 -12.43 -8.02 1.99
C ALA A 96 -13.01 -9.46 2.04
N PRO A 97 -14.06 -9.84 1.27
CA PRO A 97 -14.54 -11.22 1.24
C PRO A 97 -13.51 -12.22 0.73
N GLU A 98 -12.69 -11.84 -0.25
CA GLU A 98 -11.64 -12.69 -0.81
C GLU A 98 -10.52 -12.93 0.20
N LEU A 99 -10.11 -11.88 0.91
CA LEU A 99 -9.13 -12.00 2.00
C LEU A 99 -9.66 -12.90 3.13
N VAL A 100 -10.95 -12.82 3.46
CA VAL A 100 -11.58 -13.70 4.46
C VAL A 100 -11.58 -15.16 3.99
N ALA A 101 -11.90 -15.41 2.72
CA ALA A 101 -11.85 -16.75 2.14
C ALA A 101 -10.42 -17.31 2.17
N LEU A 102 -9.44 -16.49 1.79
CA LEU A 102 -8.03 -16.85 1.80
C LEU A 102 -7.52 -17.12 3.23
N ASN A 103 -7.85 -16.28 4.20
CA ASN A 103 -7.48 -16.53 5.60
C ASN A 103 -8.03 -17.86 6.11
N LYS A 104 -9.26 -18.23 5.72
CA LYS A 104 -9.88 -19.50 6.06
C LYS A 104 -9.12 -20.68 5.45
N GLU A 105 -8.67 -20.57 4.20
CA GLU A 105 -7.89 -21.59 3.52
C GLU A 105 -6.56 -21.87 4.22
N PHE A 106 -5.91 -20.85 4.75
CA PHE A 106 -4.65 -20.97 5.49
C PHE A 106 -4.80 -21.26 6.98
N THR A 107 -6.03 -21.51 7.47
CA THR A 107 -6.26 -21.84 8.88
C THR A 107 -5.44 -23.08 9.31
N GLY A 108 -4.71 -22.97 10.41
CA GLY A 108 -3.84 -24.04 10.93
C GLY A 108 -2.46 -24.08 10.30
N GLN A 109 -2.15 -23.23 9.35
CA GLN A 109 -0.82 -23.06 8.77
C GLN A 109 -0.06 -21.93 9.47
N LYS A 110 1.25 -21.82 9.21
CA LYS A 110 2.09 -20.72 9.73
C LYS A 110 1.89 -19.45 8.88
N VAL A 111 0.67 -19.01 8.77
CA VAL A 111 0.28 -17.78 8.05
C VAL A 111 -0.54 -16.91 9.00
N GLN A 112 -0.19 -15.64 9.10
CA GLN A 112 -0.90 -14.65 9.92
C GLN A 112 -1.37 -13.50 9.04
N PHE A 113 -2.67 -13.23 9.06
CA PHE A 113 -3.24 -12.03 8.45
C PHE A 113 -3.23 -10.88 9.45
N ILE A 114 -2.93 -9.68 8.97
CA ILE A 114 -2.91 -8.43 9.76
C ILE A 114 -3.45 -7.31 8.88
N GLY A 115 -4.40 -6.55 9.40
CA GLY A 115 -4.81 -5.29 8.81
C GLY A 115 -3.91 -4.14 9.28
N VAL A 116 -3.73 -3.13 8.44
CA VAL A 116 -3.19 -1.82 8.82
C VAL A 116 -4.20 -0.78 8.40
N ASN A 117 -4.95 -0.26 9.35
CA ASN A 117 -5.94 0.77 9.07
C ASN A 117 -5.26 2.14 9.08
N VAL A 118 -5.28 2.80 7.92
CA VAL A 118 -4.50 4.03 7.69
C VAL A 118 -5.33 5.32 7.83
N ARG A 119 -6.63 5.22 8.20
CA ARG A 119 -7.50 6.42 8.19
C ARG A 119 -8.57 6.48 9.27
N ASP A 120 -9.10 5.34 9.71
CA ASP A 120 -10.31 5.33 10.55
C ASP A 120 -9.99 5.38 12.06
N SER A 121 -11.05 5.61 12.85
CA SER A 121 -11.02 5.32 14.28
C SER A 121 -11.15 3.81 14.55
N ALA A 122 -10.72 3.36 15.72
CA ALA A 122 -10.85 1.96 16.13
C ALA A 122 -12.30 1.45 16.07
N ALA A 123 -13.27 2.29 16.44
CA ALA A 123 -14.68 1.94 16.39
C ALA A 123 -15.19 1.73 14.95
N THR A 124 -14.74 2.56 14.00
CA THR A 124 -15.06 2.43 12.58
C THR A 124 -14.41 1.19 11.98
N ALA A 125 -13.14 0.93 12.30
CA ALA A 125 -12.42 -0.26 11.87
C ALA A 125 -13.14 -1.53 12.36
N ALA A 126 -13.43 -1.62 13.66
CA ALA A 126 -14.14 -2.76 14.24
C ALA A 126 -15.54 -2.97 13.65
N ALA A 127 -16.26 -1.90 13.27
CA ALA A 127 -17.54 -2.03 12.59
C ALA A 127 -17.42 -2.63 11.19
N PHE A 128 -16.38 -2.25 10.44
CA PHE A 128 -16.04 -2.82 9.14
C PHE A 128 -15.68 -4.30 9.28
N GLU A 129 -14.80 -4.64 10.21
CA GLU A 129 -14.34 -6.01 10.46
C GLU A 129 -15.52 -6.94 10.80
N ARG A 130 -16.41 -6.51 11.68
CA ARG A 130 -17.64 -7.26 11.96
C ARG A 130 -18.53 -7.44 10.72
N LYS A 131 -18.66 -6.40 9.90
CA LYS A 131 -19.49 -6.45 8.68
C LYS A 131 -18.98 -7.46 7.67
N PHE A 132 -17.68 -7.58 7.52
CA PHE A 132 -17.04 -8.46 6.54
C PHE A 132 -16.57 -9.79 7.13
N ASN A 133 -16.81 -10.05 8.44
CA ASN A 133 -16.36 -11.25 9.16
C ASN A 133 -14.82 -11.38 9.17
N ILE A 134 -14.11 -10.27 9.26
CA ILE A 134 -12.66 -10.24 9.45
C ILE A 134 -12.35 -10.68 10.88
N VAL A 135 -11.47 -11.67 11.04
CA VAL A 135 -11.14 -12.30 12.34
C VAL A 135 -9.69 -12.05 12.77
N TRP A 136 -8.89 -11.41 11.93
CA TRP A 136 -7.53 -11.02 12.26
C TRP A 136 -7.49 -9.57 12.76
N PRO A 137 -6.49 -9.21 13.60
CA PRO A 137 -6.38 -7.87 14.13
C PRO A 137 -5.94 -6.84 13.09
N SER A 138 -6.36 -5.59 13.25
CA SER A 138 -5.88 -4.46 12.48
C SER A 138 -5.14 -3.46 13.35
N ILE A 139 -3.93 -3.09 12.94
CA ILE A 139 -3.18 -1.99 13.55
C ILE A 139 -3.82 -0.66 13.16
N MET A 140 -4.04 0.21 14.14
CA MET A 140 -4.60 1.54 13.94
C MET A 140 -3.47 2.56 13.67
N ASP A 141 -3.10 2.70 12.41
CA ASP A 141 -1.95 3.52 11.98
C ASP A 141 -2.33 4.95 11.55
N ALA A 142 -3.62 5.28 11.56
CA ALA A 142 -4.15 6.57 11.09
C ALA A 142 -3.54 7.80 11.78
N SER A 143 -3.16 7.69 13.05
CA SER A 143 -2.59 8.80 13.82
C SER A 143 -1.07 8.85 13.80
N SER A 144 -0.40 7.70 13.70
CA SER A 144 1.06 7.62 13.76
C SER A 144 1.71 7.54 12.38
N GLY A 145 1.09 6.83 11.44
CA GLY A 145 1.69 6.50 10.16
C GLY A 145 2.97 5.66 10.28
N SER A 146 3.26 5.13 11.48
CA SER A 146 4.56 4.50 11.77
C SER A 146 4.75 3.18 11.02
N VAL A 147 3.68 2.39 10.89
CA VAL A 147 3.73 1.14 10.13
C VAL A 147 3.84 1.45 8.64
N LEU A 148 3.04 2.39 8.13
CA LEU A 148 3.11 2.84 6.74
C LEU A 148 4.53 3.35 6.41
N LEU A 149 5.12 4.13 7.31
CA LEU A 149 6.47 4.68 7.16
C LEU A 149 7.54 3.59 7.12
N ALA A 150 7.40 2.54 7.95
CA ALA A 150 8.35 1.42 8.00
C ALA A 150 8.49 0.70 6.64
N PHE A 151 7.43 0.69 5.82
CA PHE A 151 7.44 0.09 4.49
C PHE A 151 7.83 1.07 3.37
N THR A 152 8.04 2.36 3.68
CA THR A 152 8.43 3.37 2.69
C THR A 152 9.83 3.07 2.14
N GLY A 153 9.96 3.07 0.82
CA GLY A 153 11.23 2.80 0.12
C GLY A 153 11.50 1.32 -0.18
N VAL A 154 10.78 0.39 0.45
CA VAL A 154 10.82 -1.04 0.12
C VAL A 154 9.59 -1.41 -0.70
N VAL A 155 8.43 -1.16 -0.14
CA VAL A 155 7.14 -1.20 -0.81
C VAL A 155 6.40 0.04 -0.36
N THR A 156 5.84 0.79 -1.26
CA THR A 156 5.16 2.03 -0.90
C THR A 156 3.65 1.79 -0.91
N PRO A 157 3.02 1.53 0.24
CA PRO A 157 1.57 1.37 0.30
C PRO A 157 0.88 2.74 0.22
N GLN A 158 1.23 3.55 -0.78
CA GLN A 158 0.60 4.86 -1.02
C GLN A 158 -0.80 4.75 -1.59
N ALA A 159 -1.09 3.62 -2.23
CA ALA A 159 -2.42 3.30 -2.72
C ALA A 159 -3.05 2.25 -1.81
N VAL A 160 -4.32 2.40 -1.48
CA VAL A 160 -5.10 1.40 -0.76
C VAL A 160 -6.26 0.92 -1.64
N PRO A 161 -6.53 -0.39 -1.64
CA PRO A 161 -5.83 -1.41 -0.85
C PRO A 161 -4.43 -1.72 -1.37
N THR A 162 -3.55 -2.13 -0.48
CA THR A 162 -2.27 -2.75 -0.80
C THR A 162 -2.07 -3.94 0.12
N THR A 163 -1.74 -5.10 -0.44
CA THR A 163 -1.46 -6.33 0.31
C THR A 163 -0.02 -6.77 0.07
N LEU A 164 0.71 -7.05 1.14
CA LEU A 164 2.11 -7.46 1.16
C LEU A 164 2.23 -8.87 1.72
#